data_fa38ca1be336530d152509ca088950d7
#
_entry.id   fa38ca1be336530d152509ca088950d7
#
_cell.length_a   1.000
_cell.length_b   1.000
_cell.length_c   1.000
_cell.angle_alpha   90.00
_cell.angle_beta   90.00
_cell.angle_gamma   90.00
#
_symmetry.space_group_name_H-M   'P 1'
#
loop_
_entity.id
_entity.type
_entity.pdbx_description
1 polymer ?
#
loop_
_entity_poly.entity_id
_entity_poly.type
_entity_poly.pdbx_seq_one_letter_code
_entity_poly.pdbx_strand_id
1 'polypeptide(L)'
;MRSYREHLRVPVSWWLLAIPCVAILGAEIYAGFGGFIPPLVDAVFAAVVVGFLLAWGAATIEVADGTLRAGGATLPLSRAGDVMALDEKQAALLRGPRGDPAAHLMLRPYLKRAVYIALADPGSGVPYWLVATRHPAELAAAIERSRQTVG
;
A
#
# COMPACT_ATOMS: atom_id res chain seq x y z
N MET A 1 17.62 -12.38 -9.92
CA MET A 1 18.16 -12.01 -8.60
C MET A 1 17.24 -10.97 -7.95
N ARG A 2 16.91 -11.15 -6.67
CA ARG A 2 16.12 -10.14 -5.95
C ARG A 2 17.00 -8.93 -5.67
N SER A 3 16.61 -7.77 -6.10
CA SER A 3 17.34 -6.52 -5.82
C SER A 3 16.73 -5.73 -4.65
N TYR A 4 15.45 -5.94 -4.36
CA TYR A 4 14.74 -5.25 -3.28
C TYR A 4 13.48 -6.02 -2.86
N ARG A 5 13.19 -6.05 -1.55
CA ARG A 5 11.94 -6.56 -0.99
C ARG A 5 11.55 -5.79 0.27
N GLU A 6 10.34 -5.25 0.27
CA GLU A 6 9.76 -4.53 1.41
C GLU A 6 8.41 -5.16 1.78
N HIS A 7 8.23 -5.45 3.08
CA HIS A 7 6.94 -5.84 3.63
C HIS A 7 6.24 -4.63 4.23
N LEU A 8 5.07 -4.31 3.71
CA LEU A 8 4.26 -3.18 4.16
C LEU A 8 3.38 -3.58 5.35
N ARG A 9 3.99 -3.74 6.53
CA ARG A 9 3.22 -4.06 7.75
C ARG A 9 2.45 -2.84 8.24
N VAL A 10 1.22 -3.08 8.73
CA VAL A 10 0.43 -2.06 9.41
C VAL A 10 1.16 -1.64 10.69
N PRO A 11 1.33 -0.33 10.95
CA PRO A 11 2.00 0.14 12.16
C PRO A 11 1.19 -0.19 13.42
N VAL A 12 1.89 -0.37 14.54
CA VAL A 12 1.28 -0.73 15.84
C VAL A 12 0.21 0.29 16.27
N SER A 13 0.36 1.56 15.91
CA SER A 13 -0.63 2.61 16.21
C SER A 13 -2.03 2.30 15.67
N TRP A 14 -2.14 1.62 14.52
CA TRP A 14 -3.42 1.20 13.96
C TRP A 14 -4.07 0.07 14.75
N TRP A 15 -3.27 -0.84 15.28
CA TRP A 15 -3.73 -1.88 16.20
C TRP A 15 -4.23 -1.28 17.52
N LEU A 16 -3.49 -0.31 18.07
CA LEU A 16 -3.90 0.41 19.28
C LEU A 16 -5.19 1.23 19.08
N LEU A 17 -5.42 1.76 17.87
CA LEU A 17 -6.66 2.44 17.53
C LEU A 17 -7.83 1.47 17.35
N ALA A 18 -7.59 0.28 16.82
CA ALA A 18 -8.63 -0.73 16.62
C ALA A 18 -9.25 -1.22 17.95
N ILE A 19 -8.44 -1.34 19.02
CA ILE A 19 -8.91 -1.79 20.33
C ILE A 19 -10.05 -0.93 20.89
N PRO A 20 -9.89 0.40 21.06
CA PRO A 20 -10.98 1.23 21.56
C PRO A 20 -12.17 1.29 20.60
N CYS A 21 -11.96 1.21 19.28
CA CYS A 21 -13.07 1.18 18.35
C CYS A 21 -13.94 -0.06 18.54
N VAL A 22 -13.34 -1.23 18.68
CA VAL A 22 -14.07 -2.49 18.96
C VAL A 22 -14.76 -2.40 20.32
N ALA A 23 -14.09 -1.91 21.36
CA ALA A 23 -14.64 -1.80 22.71
C ALA A 23 -15.86 -0.85 22.77
N ILE A 24 -15.78 0.31 22.10
CA ILE A 24 -16.90 1.29 22.07
C ILE A 24 -18.11 0.68 21.35
N LEU A 25 -17.91 0.08 20.19
CA LEU A 25 -19.00 -0.55 19.43
C LEU A 25 -19.60 -1.74 20.20
N GLY A 26 -18.77 -2.53 20.88
CA GLY A 26 -19.24 -3.60 21.76
C GLY A 26 -20.10 -3.05 22.90
N ALA A 27 -19.68 -1.98 23.55
CA ALA A 27 -20.45 -1.34 24.63
C ALA A 27 -21.82 -0.84 24.16
N GLU A 28 -21.93 -0.25 22.98
CA GLU A 28 -23.21 0.19 22.39
C GLU A 28 -24.15 -1.01 22.14
N ILE A 29 -23.64 -2.13 21.64
CA ILE A 29 -24.41 -3.33 21.41
C ILE A 29 -24.90 -3.93 22.73
N TYR A 30 -24.05 -3.98 23.77
CA TYR A 30 -24.44 -4.42 25.12
C TYR A 30 -25.50 -3.54 25.77
N ALA A 31 -25.50 -2.24 25.50
CA ALA A 31 -26.52 -1.32 26.01
C ALA A 31 -27.90 -1.55 25.36
N GLY A 32 -27.92 -1.99 24.10
CA GLY A 32 -29.17 -2.18 23.35
C GLY A 32 -29.75 -3.59 23.38
N PHE A 33 -28.93 -4.62 23.61
CA PHE A 33 -29.33 -6.02 23.54
C PHE A 33 -28.81 -6.81 24.74
N GLY A 34 -29.68 -7.69 25.28
CA GLY A 34 -29.29 -8.61 26.35
C GLY A 34 -28.94 -10.01 25.83
N GLY A 35 -28.37 -10.84 26.72
CA GLY A 35 -28.11 -12.25 26.44
C GLY A 35 -26.83 -12.55 25.67
N PHE A 36 -26.88 -13.57 24.82
CA PHE A 36 -25.71 -14.13 24.12
C PHE A 36 -25.36 -13.41 22.81
N ILE A 37 -26.29 -12.61 22.28
CA ILE A 37 -26.10 -11.90 20.98
C ILE A 37 -24.94 -10.90 21.01
N PRO A 38 -24.82 -10.00 22.02
CA PRO A 38 -23.74 -9.03 22.05
C PRO A 38 -22.33 -9.62 21.95
N PRO A 39 -21.92 -10.60 22.77
CA PRO A 39 -20.56 -11.14 22.70
C PRO A 39 -20.26 -11.83 21.36
N LEU A 40 -21.26 -12.44 20.72
CA LEU A 40 -21.07 -13.06 19.41
C LEU A 40 -20.82 -12.00 18.33
N VAL A 41 -21.60 -10.93 18.30
CA VAL A 41 -21.46 -9.83 17.32
C VAL A 41 -20.11 -9.14 17.51
N ASP A 42 -19.72 -8.88 18.75
CA ASP A 42 -18.44 -8.23 19.06
C ASP A 42 -17.24 -9.10 18.64
N ALA A 43 -17.29 -10.41 18.89
CA ALA A 43 -16.28 -11.37 18.45
C ALA A 43 -16.15 -11.42 16.92
N VAL A 44 -17.26 -11.43 16.20
CA VAL A 44 -17.26 -11.42 14.73
C VAL A 44 -16.67 -10.10 14.22
N PHE A 45 -17.09 -8.97 14.80
CA PHE A 45 -16.56 -7.66 14.41
C PHE A 45 -15.05 -7.54 14.67
N ALA A 46 -14.58 -7.97 15.85
CA ALA A 46 -13.16 -8.02 16.17
C ALA A 46 -12.38 -8.90 15.17
N ALA A 47 -12.90 -10.08 14.83
CA ALA A 47 -12.28 -10.96 13.84
C ALA A 47 -12.20 -10.32 12.44
N VAL A 48 -13.23 -9.59 12.01
CA VAL A 48 -13.23 -8.85 10.74
C VAL A 48 -12.18 -7.74 10.75
N VAL A 49 -12.10 -6.95 11.82
CA VAL A 49 -11.09 -5.88 11.97
C VAL A 49 -9.68 -6.45 11.94
N VAL A 50 -9.41 -7.51 12.70
CA VAL A 50 -8.11 -8.19 12.71
C VAL A 50 -7.77 -8.74 11.33
N GLY A 51 -8.69 -9.45 10.68
CA GLY A 51 -8.51 -9.99 9.33
C GLY A 51 -8.21 -8.90 8.30
N PHE A 52 -8.90 -7.78 8.38
CA PHE A 52 -8.68 -6.62 7.52
C PHE A 52 -7.27 -6.00 7.72
N LEU A 53 -6.85 -5.79 8.98
CA LEU A 53 -5.52 -5.25 9.28
C LEU A 53 -4.40 -6.20 8.83
N LEU A 54 -4.57 -7.51 9.00
CA LEU A 54 -3.62 -8.51 8.52
C LEU A 54 -3.53 -8.53 7.00
N ALA A 55 -4.67 -8.54 6.31
CA ALA A 55 -4.71 -8.50 4.85
C ALA A 55 -4.07 -7.21 4.28
N TRP A 56 -4.31 -6.09 4.94
CA TRP A 56 -3.70 -4.81 4.55
C TRP A 56 -2.19 -4.78 4.79
N GLY A 57 -1.72 -5.44 5.84
CA GLY A 57 -0.29 -5.56 6.15
C GLY A 57 0.44 -6.64 5.34
N ALA A 58 -0.26 -7.49 4.59
CA ALA A 58 0.34 -8.54 3.79
C ALA A 58 0.94 -8.06 2.46
N ALA A 59 0.69 -6.80 2.07
CA ALA A 59 1.22 -6.26 0.83
C ALA A 59 2.75 -6.20 0.84
N THR A 60 3.35 -6.66 -0.24
CA THR A 60 4.79 -6.62 -0.48
C THR A 60 5.13 -5.82 -1.71
N ILE A 61 6.28 -5.14 -1.67
CA ILE A 61 6.95 -4.57 -2.83
C ILE A 61 8.18 -5.41 -3.08
N GLU A 62 8.35 -5.90 -4.30
CA GLU A 62 9.50 -6.69 -4.70
C GLU A 62 10.00 -6.24 -6.08
N VAL A 63 11.30 -6.02 -6.18
CA VAL A 63 12.00 -5.82 -7.46
C VAL A 63 12.88 -7.03 -7.70
N ALA A 64 12.57 -7.80 -8.74
CA ALA A 64 13.30 -9.00 -9.09
C ALA A 64 13.22 -9.23 -10.61
N ASP A 65 14.29 -9.72 -11.20
CA ASP A 65 14.35 -10.21 -12.58
C ASP A 65 13.73 -9.25 -13.62
N GLY A 66 14.04 -7.95 -13.50
CA GLY A 66 13.51 -6.92 -14.39
C GLY A 66 12.02 -6.63 -14.22
N THR A 67 11.42 -7.03 -13.10
CA THR A 67 10.02 -6.75 -12.77
C THR A 67 9.85 -6.11 -11.41
N LEU A 68 8.91 -5.16 -11.32
CA LEU A 68 8.40 -4.61 -10.07
C LEU A 68 7.05 -5.26 -9.76
N ARG A 69 6.94 -5.88 -8.60
CA ARG A 69 5.68 -6.36 -8.05
C ARG A 69 5.28 -5.50 -6.87
N ALA A 70 4.08 -4.94 -6.92
CA ALA A 70 3.57 -4.07 -5.87
C ALA A 70 2.09 -4.33 -5.63
N GLY A 71 1.73 -4.83 -4.45
CA GLY A 71 0.33 -5.01 -4.04
C GLY A 71 -0.50 -5.90 -4.96
N GLY A 72 0.10 -6.93 -5.56
CA GLY A 72 -0.57 -7.86 -6.48
C GLY A 72 -0.49 -7.47 -7.96
N ALA A 73 -0.04 -6.27 -8.30
CA ALA A 73 0.22 -5.86 -9.66
C ALA A 73 1.70 -6.06 -10.03
N THR A 74 1.98 -6.30 -11.31
CA THR A 74 3.33 -6.54 -11.82
C THR A 74 3.62 -5.57 -12.97
N LEU A 75 4.74 -4.88 -12.89
CA LEU A 75 5.23 -3.97 -13.91
C LEU A 75 6.58 -4.46 -14.45
N PRO A 76 6.68 -4.84 -15.73
CA PRO A 76 7.97 -5.06 -16.38
C PRO A 76 8.76 -3.75 -16.41
N LEU A 77 9.99 -3.77 -15.91
CA LEU A 77 10.82 -2.56 -15.82
C LEU A 77 11.31 -2.06 -17.19
N SER A 78 11.21 -2.89 -18.24
CA SER A 78 11.40 -2.45 -19.62
C SER A 78 10.39 -1.38 -20.06
N ARG A 79 9.22 -1.31 -19.40
CA ARG A 79 8.19 -0.30 -19.67
C ARG A 79 8.29 0.92 -18.72
N ALA A 80 9.16 0.86 -17.73
CA ALA A 80 9.38 1.96 -16.80
C ALA A 80 10.23 3.05 -17.48
N GLY A 81 9.75 4.28 -17.47
CA GLY A 81 10.48 5.48 -17.84
C GLY A 81 11.19 6.10 -16.65
N ASP A 82 10.97 7.39 -16.42
CA ASP A 82 11.55 8.12 -15.30
C ASP A 82 11.07 7.60 -13.94
N VAL A 83 12.00 7.44 -13.01
CA VAL A 83 11.73 6.98 -11.65
C VAL A 83 12.13 8.07 -10.67
N MET A 84 11.21 8.49 -9.80
CA MET A 84 11.45 9.56 -8.83
C MET A 84 11.00 9.13 -7.44
N ALA A 85 11.91 9.26 -6.46
CA ALA A 85 11.55 9.16 -5.06
C ALA A 85 10.83 10.44 -4.62
N LEU A 86 9.62 10.30 -4.06
CA LEU A 86 8.79 11.42 -3.64
C LEU A 86 8.75 11.53 -2.12
N ASP A 87 8.85 12.76 -1.63
CA ASP A 87 8.57 13.09 -0.24
C ASP A 87 7.06 13.09 0.06
N GLU A 88 6.70 13.33 1.33
CA GLU A 88 5.30 13.36 1.78
C GLU A 88 4.46 14.40 1.03
N LYS A 89 5.02 15.60 0.79
CA LYS A 89 4.30 16.70 0.12
C LYS A 89 4.06 16.42 -1.35
N GLN A 90 5.10 15.96 -2.04
CA GLN A 90 5.05 15.59 -3.45
C GLN A 90 4.09 14.43 -3.68
N ALA A 91 4.16 13.38 -2.84
CA ALA A 91 3.26 12.24 -2.90
C ALA A 91 1.80 12.66 -2.64
N ALA A 92 1.55 13.57 -1.70
CA ALA A 92 0.21 14.08 -1.42
C ALA A 92 -0.40 14.84 -2.61
N LEU A 93 0.40 15.62 -3.33
CA LEU A 93 -0.06 16.32 -4.54
C LEU A 93 -0.49 15.35 -5.64
N LEU A 94 0.24 14.27 -5.85
CA LEU A 94 -0.07 13.25 -6.86
C LEU A 94 -1.21 12.30 -6.44
N ARG A 95 -1.49 12.18 -5.14
CA ARG A 95 -2.68 11.47 -4.64
C ARG A 95 -3.97 12.27 -4.77
N GLY A 96 -3.86 13.58 -4.89
CA GLY A 96 -4.98 14.53 -4.90
C GLY A 96 -4.99 15.44 -6.12
N PRO A 97 -4.77 16.76 -5.95
CA PRO A 97 -5.10 17.75 -6.98
C PRO A 97 -4.29 17.65 -8.28
N ARG A 98 -3.13 16.97 -8.26
CA ARG A 98 -2.28 16.75 -9.45
C ARG A 98 -2.26 15.29 -9.91
N GLY A 99 -3.07 14.44 -9.30
CA GLY A 99 -3.17 13.02 -9.66
C GLY A 99 -3.92 12.84 -10.98
N ASP A 100 -3.45 11.89 -11.79
CA ASP A 100 -4.18 11.44 -12.97
C ASP A 100 -5.11 10.28 -12.58
N PRO A 101 -6.40 10.34 -12.90
CA PRO A 101 -7.34 9.25 -12.61
C PRO A 101 -6.99 7.91 -13.29
N ALA A 102 -6.25 7.96 -14.39
CA ALA A 102 -5.80 6.77 -15.11
C ALA A 102 -4.50 6.16 -14.54
N ALA A 103 -3.84 6.83 -13.58
CA ALA A 103 -2.62 6.35 -12.96
C ALA A 103 -2.86 5.09 -12.12
N HIS A 104 -1.89 4.19 -12.11
CA HIS A 104 -1.93 3.03 -11.20
C HIS A 104 -1.43 3.43 -9.81
N LEU A 105 -2.35 3.45 -8.86
CA LEU A 105 -2.07 3.88 -7.48
C LEU A 105 -2.01 2.67 -6.54
N MET A 106 -0.83 2.34 -6.06
CA MET A 106 -0.64 1.39 -4.95
C MET A 106 -0.38 2.18 -3.68
N LEU A 107 -1.45 2.60 -3.03
CA LEU A 107 -1.41 3.47 -1.85
C LEU A 107 -1.74 2.69 -0.57
N ARG A 108 -1.14 3.14 0.53
CA ARG A 108 -1.47 2.70 1.89
C ARG A 108 -1.64 3.93 2.78
N PRO A 109 -2.73 4.05 3.56
CA PRO A 109 -3.02 5.26 4.36
C PRO A 109 -1.94 5.59 5.38
N TYR A 110 -1.24 4.57 5.88
CA TYR A 110 -0.13 4.70 6.84
C TYR A 110 1.22 5.00 6.18
N LEU A 111 1.32 5.03 4.84
CA LEU A 111 2.53 5.38 4.10
C LEU A 111 2.36 6.73 3.43
N LYS A 112 3.21 7.67 3.79
CA LYS A 112 3.12 9.04 3.32
C LYS A 112 4.02 9.32 2.12
N ARG A 113 5.11 8.57 1.97
CA ARG A 113 6.09 8.67 0.89
C ARG A 113 5.77 7.68 -0.22
N ALA A 114 6.27 7.95 -1.43
CA ALA A 114 6.04 7.09 -2.57
C ALA A 114 7.18 7.15 -3.59
N VAL A 115 7.17 6.23 -4.54
CA VAL A 115 7.97 6.30 -5.76
C VAL A 115 7.02 6.51 -6.94
N TYR A 116 7.34 7.49 -7.75
CA TYR A 116 6.71 7.77 -9.03
C TYR A 116 7.49 7.05 -10.13
N ILE A 117 6.77 6.35 -10.99
CA ILE A 117 7.35 5.62 -12.12
C ILE A 117 6.55 5.99 -13.36
N ALA A 118 7.11 6.81 -14.24
CA ALA A 118 6.52 7.10 -15.53
C ALA A 118 6.49 5.83 -16.39
N LEU A 119 5.49 5.65 -17.22
CA LEU A 119 5.48 4.57 -18.20
C LEU A 119 5.93 5.11 -19.55
N ALA A 120 6.87 4.38 -20.18
CA ALA A 120 7.40 4.73 -21.49
C ALA A 120 6.43 4.43 -22.64
N ASP A 121 5.41 3.57 -22.39
CA ASP A 121 4.41 3.18 -23.37
C ASP A 121 3.06 3.83 -23.06
N PRO A 122 2.68 4.91 -23.77
CA PRO A 122 1.39 5.58 -23.59
C PRO A 122 0.20 4.73 -24.07
N GLY A 123 0.43 3.64 -24.80
CA GLY A 123 -0.62 2.75 -25.32
C GLY A 123 -1.30 1.88 -24.26
N SER A 124 -0.77 1.83 -23.02
CA SER A 124 -1.37 1.07 -21.92
C SER A 124 -2.56 1.80 -21.24
N GLY A 125 -2.81 3.07 -21.56
CA GLY A 125 -3.81 3.89 -20.88
C GLY A 125 -3.47 4.29 -19.45
N VAL A 126 -2.31 3.84 -18.94
CA VAL A 126 -1.81 4.17 -17.60
C VAL A 126 -0.58 5.06 -17.74
N PRO A 127 -0.63 6.35 -17.33
CA PRO A 127 0.48 7.29 -17.54
C PRO A 127 1.65 7.03 -16.61
N TYR A 128 1.40 6.64 -15.37
CA TYR A 128 2.43 6.36 -14.37
C TYR A 128 1.93 5.43 -13.25
N TRP A 129 2.87 4.86 -12.52
CA TRP A 129 2.63 4.16 -11.26
C TRP A 129 3.06 5.02 -10.07
N LEU A 130 2.25 5.06 -9.04
CA LEU A 130 2.58 5.67 -7.75
C LEU A 130 2.55 4.59 -6.68
N VAL A 131 3.73 4.20 -6.20
CA VAL A 131 3.90 3.09 -5.25
C VAL A 131 4.29 3.65 -3.89
N ALA A 132 3.40 3.50 -2.91
CA ALA A 132 3.68 3.92 -1.53
C ALA A 132 4.72 3.00 -0.89
N THR A 133 5.74 3.59 -0.25
CA THR A 133 6.85 2.88 0.38
C THR A 133 7.40 3.67 1.57
N ARG A 134 8.06 2.97 2.51
CA ARG A 134 8.81 3.62 3.60
C ARG A 134 10.18 4.12 3.14
N HIS A 135 10.74 3.48 2.11
CA HIS A 135 12.11 3.72 1.64
C HIS A 135 12.14 4.10 0.15
N PRO A 136 11.60 5.29 -0.22
CA PRO A 136 11.45 5.66 -1.63
C PRO A 136 12.78 5.75 -2.39
N ALA A 137 13.85 6.23 -1.74
CA ALA A 137 15.17 6.33 -2.36
C ALA A 137 15.77 4.94 -2.66
N GLU A 138 15.63 3.99 -1.74
CA GLU A 138 16.14 2.62 -1.90
C GLU A 138 15.36 1.87 -2.98
N LEU A 139 14.03 2.01 -3.01
CA LEU A 139 13.18 1.41 -4.03
C LEU A 139 13.50 1.99 -5.42
N ALA A 140 13.62 3.32 -5.54
CA ALA A 140 13.98 3.96 -6.80
C ALA A 140 15.35 3.48 -7.30
N ALA A 141 16.35 3.44 -6.44
CA ALA A 141 17.68 2.92 -6.77
C ALA A 141 17.67 1.44 -7.17
N ALA A 142 16.82 0.62 -6.54
CA ALA A 142 16.68 -0.79 -6.89
C ALA A 142 16.03 -0.97 -8.27
N ILE A 143 15.04 -0.17 -8.61
CA ILE A 143 14.40 -0.14 -9.93
C ILE A 143 15.43 0.24 -11.00
N GLU A 144 16.19 1.31 -10.78
CA GLU A 144 17.21 1.77 -11.75
C GLU A 144 18.30 0.72 -11.97
N ARG A 145 18.81 0.10 -10.91
CA ARG A 145 19.80 -1.00 -11.02
C ARG A 145 19.25 -2.18 -11.81
N SER A 146 18.00 -2.57 -11.53
CA SER A 146 17.37 -3.70 -12.22
C SER A 146 17.13 -3.41 -13.70
N ARG A 147 16.85 -2.16 -14.08
CA ARG A 147 16.76 -1.72 -15.50
C ARG A 147 18.07 -1.86 -16.22
N GLN A 148 19.18 -1.44 -15.60
CA GLN A 148 20.53 -1.52 -16.20
C GLN A 148 21.01 -2.96 -16.42
N THR A 149 20.47 -3.92 -15.65
CA THR A 149 20.85 -5.34 -15.79
C THR A 149 20.08 -6.05 -16.91
N VAL A 150 18.96 -5.50 -17.34
CA VAL A 150 18.06 -6.09 -18.36
C VAL A 150 18.28 -5.45 -19.75
N GLY A 151 18.92 -4.30 -19.84
CA GLY A 151 19.33 -3.66 -21.09
C GLY A 151 20.73 -4.07 -21.48
#